data_bd0950d7be89e00792fed3e05c7ca9f3
#
_entry.id   bd0950d7be89e00792fed3e05c7ca9f3
#
_cell.length_a   1.000
_cell.length_b   1.000
_cell.length_c   1.000
_cell.angle_alpha   90.00
_cell.angle_beta   90.00
_cell.angle_gamma   90.00
#
_symmetry.space_group_name_H-M   'P 1'
#
loop_
_entity.id
_entity.type
_entity.pdbx_description
1 polymer ?
#
loop_
_entity_poly.entity_id
_entity_poly.type
_entity_poly.pdbx_seq_one_letter_code
_entity_poly.pdbx_strand_id
1 'polypeptide(L)'
;MTRQTPTRQRGVAAVEFAVVAVIFFMLFFGIVDIIRALYICNILQEVTRRATALAVNTDFTDAAAMARVRTQAVFRTTPGMLAFADPISDAHVKIDYLQIPATANPVPIGTGLPASPQQNRINCTSNPNAANCIQLVRVRICLPGGASDVCDPVPYRTLASFVPFSFGLPSATTIARAETLGMPPGVPVPAGGGG
;
A
#
# COMPACT_ATOMS: atom_id res chain seq x y z
N MET A 1 -20.76 -44.11 -62.80
CA MET A 1 -20.78 -42.83 -62.07
C MET A 1 -20.90 -43.14 -60.60
N THR A 2 -19.74 -43.18 -59.88
CA THR A 2 -19.67 -43.45 -58.44
C THR A 2 -19.78 -42.11 -57.70
N ARG A 3 -20.88 -41.92 -56.99
CA ARG A 3 -21.08 -40.77 -56.04
C ARG A 3 -20.17 -40.99 -54.86
N GLN A 4 -19.12 -40.22 -54.77
CA GLN A 4 -18.33 -40.09 -53.53
C GLN A 4 -19.18 -39.30 -52.51
N THR A 5 -19.58 -39.95 -51.45
CA THR A 5 -20.16 -39.30 -50.27
C THR A 5 -19.11 -38.42 -49.60
N PRO A 6 -19.38 -37.12 -49.33
CA PRO A 6 -18.42 -36.28 -48.63
C PRO A 6 -18.33 -36.77 -47.19
N THR A 7 -17.20 -37.38 -46.87
CA THR A 7 -16.87 -37.79 -45.49
C THR A 7 -16.79 -36.58 -44.58
N ARG A 8 -17.47 -36.68 -43.45
CA ARG A 8 -17.61 -35.67 -42.38
C ARG A 8 -16.25 -35.10 -41.90
N GLN A 9 -15.84 -33.97 -42.42
CA GLN A 9 -14.71 -33.16 -41.90
C GLN A 9 -15.13 -32.17 -40.80
N ARG A 10 -16.33 -32.30 -40.26
CA ARG A 10 -16.89 -31.37 -39.24
C ARG A 10 -16.15 -31.42 -37.89
N GLY A 11 -15.46 -32.50 -37.55
CA GLY A 11 -14.71 -32.63 -36.30
C GLY A 11 -13.35 -31.91 -36.32
N VAL A 12 -12.67 -31.91 -37.47
CA VAL A 12 -11.34 -31.28 -37.62
C VAL A 12 -11.44 -29.74 -37.47
N ALA A 13 -12.38 -29.13 -38.16
CA ALA A 13 -12.60 -27.67 -38.06
C ALA A 13 -12.94 -27.22 -36.64
N ALA A 14 -13.66 -28.02 -35.86
CA ALA A 14 -13.96 -27.70 -34.46
C ALA A 14 -12.70 -27.72 -33.56
N VAL A 15 -11.79 -28.68 -33.82
CA VAL A 15 -10.51 -28.74 -33.05
C VAL A 15 -9.59 -27.58 -33.46
N GLU A 16 -9.48 -27.27 -34.74
CA GLU A 16 -8.70 -26.13 -35.23
C GLU A 16 -9.21 -24.80 -34.60
N PHE A 17 -10.52 -24.60 -34.62
CA PHE A 17 -11.12 -23.43 -33.98
C PHE A 17 -10.85 -23.40 -32.48
N ALA A 18 -10.94 -24.54 -31.78
CA ALA A 18 -10.70 -24.63 -30.35
C ALA A 18 -9.26 -24.23 -29.99
N VAL A 19 -8.27 -24.71 -30.77
CA VAL A 19 -6.86 -24.35 -30.55
C VAL A 19 -6.61 -22.85 -30.76
N VAL A 20 -7.14 -22.30 -31.85
CA VAL A 20 -7.03 -20.86 -32.13
C VAL A 20 -7.72 -20.03 -31.02
N ALA A 21 -8.90 -20.44 -30.57
CA ALA A 21 -9.64 -19.77 -29.50
C ALA A 21 -8.86 -19.79 -28.18
N VAL A 22 -8.24 -20.92 -27.81
CA VAL A 22 -7.41 -21.00 -26.58
C VAL A 22 -6.24 -20.02 -26.65
N ILE A 23 -5.50 -19.99 -27.76
CA ILE A 23 -4.38 -19.06 -27.95
C ILE A 23 -4.87 -17.61 -27.90
N PHE A 24 -5.97 -17.32 -28.58
CA PHE A 24 -6.58 -15.98 -28.56
C PHE A 24 -6.95 -15.54 -27.15
N PHE A 25 -7.65 -16.37 -26.38
CA PHE A 25 -8.04 -16.02 -25.01
C PHE A 25 -6.85 -15.94 -24.07
N MET A 26 -5.83 -16.77 -24.22
CA MET A 26 -4.60 -16.66 -23.43
C MET A 26 -3.91 -15.32 -23.65
N LEU A 27 -3.77 -14.87 -24.89
CA LEU A 27 -3.22 -13.55 -25.21
C LEU A 27 -4.11 -12.42 -24.70
N PHE A 28 -5.42 -12.52 -24.91
CA PHE A 28 -6.37 -11.52 -24.46
C PHE A 28 -6.33 -11.33 -22.95
N PHE A 29 -6.45 -12.39 -22.17
CA PHE A 29 -6.39 -12.31 -20.71
C PHE A 29 -4.99 -11.92 -20.22
N GLY A 30 -3.94 -12.32 -20.90
CA GLY A 30 -2.58 -11.86 -20.59
C GLY A 30 -2.43 -10.35 -20.71
N ILE A 31 -2.98 -9.75 -21.76
CA ILE A 31 -2.99 -8.28 -21.94
C ILE A 31 -3.81 -7.61 -20.82
N VAL A 32 -4.99 -8.14 -20.48
CA VAL A 32 -5.83 -7.60 -19.40
C VAL A 32 -5.10 -7.65 -18.05
N ASP A 33 -4.40 -8.75 -17.76
CA ASP A 33 -3.61 -8.87 -16.53
C ASP A 33 -2.45 -7.86 -16.48
N ILE A 34 -1.76 -7.61 -17.59
CA ILE A 34 -0.71 -6.57 -17.67
C ILE A 34 -1.28 -5.18 -17.40
N ILE A 35 -2.40 -4.83 -18.02
CA ILE A 35 -3.07 -3.55 -17.80
C ILE A 35 -3.47 -3.39 -16.32
N ARG A 36 -4.02 -4.44 -15.71
CA ARG A 36 -4.38 -4.45 -14.29
C ARG A 36 -3.14 -4.30 -13.40
N ALA A 37 -2.05 -4.97 -13.70
CA ALA A 37 -0.80 -4.83 -12.95
C ALA A 37 -0.28 -3.39 -12.99
N LEU A 38 -0.28 -2.74 -14.14
CA LEU A 38 0.11 -1.33 -14.28
C LEU A 38 -0.84 -0.40 -13.51
N TYR A 39 -2.15 -0.66 -13.56
CA TYR A 39 -3.12 0.08 -12.75
C TYR A 39 -2.79 -0.04 -11.26
N ILE A 40 -2.54 -1.26 -10.76
CA ILE A 40 -2.21 -1.48 -9.35
C ILE A 40 -0.92 -0.73 -8.98
N CYS A 41 0.14 -0.82 -9.77
CA CYS A 41 1.39 -0.10 -9.51
C CYS A 41 1.19 1.42 -9.38
N ASN A 42 0.34 2.01 -10.21
CA ASN A 42 0.04 3.44 -10.16
C ASN A 42 -0.84 3.82 -8.96
N ILE A 43 -1.90 3.05 -8.70
CA ILE A 43 -2.81 3.36 -7.61
C ILE A 43 -2.16 3.19 -6.22
N LEU A 44 -1.19 2.28 -6.06
CA LEU A 44 -0.46 2.12 -4.81
C LEU A 44 0.34 3.38 -4.43
N GLN A 45 0.87 4.12 -5.40
CA GLN A 45 1.54 5.39 -5.14
C GLN A 45 0.55 6.43 -4.62
N GLU A 46 -0.66 6.48 -5.19
CA GLU A 46 -1.70 7.39 -4.72
C GLU A 46 -2.22 7.00 -3.33
N VAL A 47 -2.38 5.71 -3.06
CA VAL A 47 -2.72 5.20 -1.72
C VAL A 47 -1.70 5.66 -0.68
N THR A 48 -0.40 5.51 -0.96
CA THR A 48 0.64 5.93 0.00
C THR A 48 0.68 7.44 0.18
N ARG A 49 0.51 8.24 -0.89
CA ARG A 49 0.42 9.70 -0.81
C ARG A 49 -0.76 10.15 0.05
N ARG A 50 -1.94 9.58 -0.23
CA ARG A 50 -3.17 9.90 0.51
C ARG A 50 -3.06 9.51 1.98
N ALA A 51 -2.56 8.30 2.26
CA ALA A 51 -2.33 7.84 3.63
C ALA A 51 -1.37 8.76 4.38
N THR A 52 -0.27 9.17 3.74
CA THR A 52 0.72 10.05 4.34
C THR A 52 0.11 11.43 4.64
N ALA A 53 -0.60 12.03 3.68
CA ALA A 53 -1.26 13.34 3.86
C ALA A 53 -2.27 13.34 5.03
N LEU A 54 -2.96 12.23 5.24
CA LEU A 54 -3.87 12.06 6.37
C LEU A 54 -3.10 11.81 7.69
N ALA A 55 -2.10 10.91 7.66
CA ALA A 55 -1.37 10.49 8.85
C ALA A 55 -0.55 11.63 9.49
N VAL A 56 0.03 12.55 8.70
CA VAL A 56 0.81 13.68 9.22
C VAL A 56 -0.04 14.66 10.06
N ASN A 57 -1.36 14.61 9.90
CA ASN A 57 -2.32 15.47 10.60
C ASN A 57 -3.24 14.70 11.57
N THR A 58 -3.01 13.40 11.75
CA THR A 58 -3.84 12.55 12.62
C THR A 58 -3.07 12.16 13.88
N ASP A 59 -3.76 12.13 15.01
CA ASP A 59 -3.17 11.68 16.26
C ASP A 59 -2.76 10.21 16.16
N PHE A 60 -1.47 9.97 16.26
CA PHE A 60 -0.88 8.63 16.15
C PHE A 60 -1.21 7.74 17.36
N THR A 61 -1.65 8.32 18.47
CA THR A 61 -2.06 7.57 19.66
C THR A 61 -3.52 7.11 19.59
N ASP A 62 -4.34 7.72 18.74
CA ASP A 62 -5.73 7.31 18.50
C ASP A 62 -5.77 6.18 17.46
N ALA A 63 -5.86 4.94 17.94
CA ALA A 63 -5.93 3.74 17.09
C ALA A 63 -7.14 3.76 16.14
N ALA A 64 -8.28 4.33 16.57
CA ALA A 64 -9.48 4.40 15.74
C ALA A 64 -9.32 5.45 14.62
N ALA A 65 -8.69 6.60 14.91
CA ALA A 65 -8.34 7.58 13.89
C ALA A 65 -7.36 6.99 12.86
N MET A 66 -6.33 6.29 13.33
CA MET A 66 -5.35 5.64 12.47
C MET A 66 -5.95 4.50 11.63
N ALA A 67 -6.94 3.77 12.13
CA ALA A 67 -7.70 2.81 11.34
C ALA A 67 -8.50 3.50 10.22
N ARG A 68 -9.14 4.65 10.53
CA ARG A 68 -9.81 5.47 9.50
C ARG A 68 -8.85 5.99 8.43
N VAL A 69 -7.64 6.42 8.80
CA VAL A 69 -6.60 6.82 7.84
C VAL A 69 -6.30 5.70 6.86
N ARG A 70 -6.08 4.46 7.35
CA ARG A 70 -5.81 3.30 6.47
C ARG A 70 -6.99 3.00 5.54
N THR A 71 -8.21 3.03 6.07
CA THR A 71 -9.43 2.77 5.29
C THR A 71 -9.64 3.84 4.21
N GLN A 72 -9.46 5.12 4.56
CA GLN A 72 -9.60 6.22 3.61
C GLN A 72 -8.48 6.23 2.57
N ALA A 73 -7.29 5.75 2.92
CA ALA A 73 -6.18 5.63 1.98
C ALA A 73 -6.50 4.70 0.80
N VAL A 74 -7.23 3.61 1.05
CA VAL A 74 -7.70 2.68 0.02
C VAL A 74 -9.06 3.08 -0.59
N PHE A 75 -9.40 4.36 -0.51
CA PHE A 75 -10.64 4.95 -1.07
C PHE A 75 -11.93 4.33 -0.54
N ARG A 76 -11.94 3.92 0.73
CA ARG A 76 -13.11 3.32 1.38
C ARG A 76 -13.52 4.09 2.64
N THR A 77 -14.75 3.86 3.06
CA THR A 77 -15.30 4.35 4.33
C THR A 77 -15.35 3.26 5.40
N THR A 78 -15.25 2.00 4.97
CA THR A 78 -15.23 0.80 5.83
C THR A 78 -14.03 -0.06 5.48
N PRO A 79 -13.46 -0.84 6.42
CA PRO A 79 -12.36 -1.76 6.17
C PRO A 79 -12.63 -2.68 4.98
N GLY A 80 -11.62 -2.91 4.14
CA GLY A 80 -11.78 -3.79 2.99
C GLY A 80 -10.74 -3.57 1.89
N MET A 81 -10.93 -4.28 0.78
CA MET A 81 -9.99 -4.31 -0.34
C MET A 81 -10.11 -3.06 -1.22
N LEU A 82 -8.98 -2.65 -1.76
CA LEU A 82 -8.90 -1.64 -2.82
C LEU A 82 -9.56 -2.17 -4.10
N ALA A 83 -10.39 -1.33 -4.73
CA ALA A 83 -11.13 -1.73 -5.94
C ALA A 83 -10.17 -2.20 -7.05
N PHE A 84 -10.46 -3.34 -7.67
CA PHE A 84 -9.69 -3.97 -8.75
C PHE A 84 -8.23 -4.31 -8.41
N ALA A 85 -7.80 -4.19 -7.15
CA ALA A 85 -6.42 -4.38 -6.72
C ALA A 85 -6.25 -5.51 -5.69
N ASP A 86 -7.07 -6.56 -5.77
CA ASP A 86 -6.88 -7.75 -4.92
C ASP A 86 -5.42 -8.25 -5.01
N PRO A 87 -4.77 -8.54 -3.86
CA PRO A 87 -5.27 -8.65 -2.49
C PRO A 87 -5.13 -7.39 -1.63
N ILE A 88 -4.81 -6.23 -2.20
CA ILE A 88 -4.52 -5.00 -1.44
C ILE A 88 -5.75 -4.52 -0.66
N SER A 89 -5.56 -4.26 0.64
CA SER A 89 -6.57 -3.73 1.55
C SER A 89 -5.97 -2.69 2.50
N ASP A 90 -6.79 -2.09 3.32
CA ASP A 90 -6.36 -1.19 4.41
C ASP A 90 -5.33 -1.83 5.37
N ALA A 91 -5.39 -3.17 5.56
CA ALA A 91 -4.42 -3.90 6.37
C ALA A 91 -2.99 -3.91 5.78
N HIS A 92 -2.84 -3.67 4.48
CA HIS A 92 -1.54 -3.59 3.81
C HIS A 92 -0.90 -2.20 3.94
N VAL A 93 -1.64 -1.19 4.41
CA VAL A 93 -1.15 0.17 4.60
C VAL A 93 -0.38 0.25 5.92
N LYS A 94 0.94 0.25 5.85
CA LYS A 94 1.84 0.35 6.99
C LYS A 94 2.30 1.79 7.17
N ILE A 95 2.10 2.32 8.38
CA ILE A 95 2.46 3.71 8.74
C ILE A 95 3.56 3.63 9.81
N ASP A 96 4.72 4.19 9.49
CA ASP A 96 5.88 4.23 10.36
C ASP A 96 6.19 5.69 10.72
N TYR A 97 6.61 5.92 11.96
CA TYR A 97 7.11 7.21 12.43
C TYR A 97 8.63 7.18 12.51
N LEU A 98 9.29 8.20 11.97
CA LEU A 98 10.74 8.24 11.89
C LEU A 98 11.30 9.46 12.61
N GLN A 99 12.45 9.24 13.22
CA GLN A 99 13.35 10.26 13.71
C GLN A 99 14.49 10.51 12.72
N ILE A 100 15.16 11.66 12.82
CA ILE A 100 16.40 11.97 12.09
C ILE A 100 17.53 12.13 13.11
N PRO A 101 18.36 11.11 13.32
CA PRO A 101 19.55 11.22 14.16
C PRO A 101 20.50 12.28 13.61
N ALA A 102 21.37 12.87 14.45
CA ALA A 102 22.30 13.91 14.05
C ALA A 102 23.28 13.49 12.95
N THR A 103 23.59 12.19 12.85
CA THR A 103 24.66 11.65 12.00
C THR A 103 24.18 10.58 11.02
N ALA A 104 22.88 10.31 10.93
CA ALA A 104 22.36 9.20 10.15
C ALA A 104 21.13 9.59 9.30
N ASN A 105 20.76 8.68 8.40
CA ASN A 105 19.51 8.75 7.66
C ASN A 105 18.31 8.57 8.60
N PRO A 106 17.10 8.98 8.19
CA PRO A 106 15.88 8.77 8.96
C PRO A 106 15.70 7.30 9.34
N VAL A 107 15.46 7.03 10.62
CA VAL A 107 15.25 5.68 11.16
C VAL A 107 13.87 5.56 11.80
N PRO A 108 13.20 4.38 11.69
CA PRO A 108 11.93 4.15 12.35
C PRO A 108 12.07 4.20 13.87
N ILE A 109 11.10 4.80 14.54
CA ILE A 109 10.95 4.71 15.99
C ILE A 109 10.21 3.40 16.29
N GLY A 110 10.95 2.35 16.66
CA GLY A 110 10.35 1.03 16.92
C GLY A 110 9.64 0.97 18.27
N THR A 111 10.29 1.50 19.31
CA THR A 111 9.76 1.59 20.67
C THR A 111 10.01 2.98 21.22
N GLY A 112 9.16 3.44 22.12
CA GLY A 112 9.35 4.78 22.74
C GLY A 112 8.75 5.93 21.95
N LEU A 113 7.66 5.68 21.21
CA LEU A 113 6.86 6.77 20.66
C LEU A 113 6.42 7.73 21.79
N PRO A 114 6.36 9.04 21.51
CA PRO A 114 5.83 10.00 22.48
C PRO A 114 4.42 9.63 22.94
N ALA A 115 4.07 9.96 24.17
CA ALA A 115 2.76 9.64 24.74
C ALA A 115 1.60 10.44 24.11
N SER A 116 1.92 11.55 23.44
CA SER A 116 0.94 12.40 22.77
C SER A 116 1.61 13.29 21.71
N PRO A 117 0.84 13.88 20.77
CA PRO A 117 1.34 14.90 19.85
C PRO A 117 2.01 16.09 20.54
N GLN A 118 1.47 16.54 21.69
CA GLN A 118 2.03 17.60 22.49
C GLN A 118 3.41 17.21 23.04
N GLN A 119 3.52 15.99 23.57
CA GLN A 119 4.80 15.47 24.06
C GLN A 119 5.83 15.36 22.94
N ASN A 120 5.41 14.93 21.74
CA ASN A 120 6.28 14.93 20.57
C ASN A 120 6.86 16.31 20.29
N ARG A 121 6.02 17.36 20.34
CA ARG A 121 6.46 18.73 20.10
C ARG A 121 7.47 19.20 21.14
N ILE A 122 7.25 18.88 22.42
CA ILE A 122 8.20 19.19 23.51
C ILE A 122 9.53 18.48 23.24
N ASN A 123 9.50 17.18 22.96
CA ASN A 123 10.71 16.38 22.69
C ASN A 123 11.51 16.97 21.51
N CYS A 124 10.84 17.28 20.40
CA CYS A 124 11.49 17.81 19.21
C CYS A 124 12.00 19.24 19.38
N THR A 125 11.36 20.04 20.23
CA THR A 125 11.84 21.40 20.54
C THR A 125 13.07 21.35 21.46
N SER A 126 13.09 20.43 22.43
CA SER A 126 14.23 20.24 23.34
C SER A 126 15.44 19.64 22.62
N ASN A 127 15.23 18.61 21.80
CA ASN A 127 16.27 17.99 21.00
C ASN A 127 15.65 17.41 19.71
N PRO A 128 15.85 18.05 18.54
CA PRO A 128 15.30 17.58 17.28
C PRO A 128 15.87 16.23 16.84
N ASN A 129 17.04 15.83 17.33
CA ASN A 129 17.66 14.55 16.97
C ASN A 129 17.39 13.44 18.02
N ALA A 130 16.48 13.68 18.96
CA ALA A 130 16.16 12.70 19.98
C ALA A 130 15.44 11.48 19.40
N ALA A 131 15.71 10.31 19.98
CA ALA A 131 15.11 9.05 19.58
C ALA A 131 13.57 9.00 19.67
N ASN A 132 12.99 9.89 20.46
CA ASN A 132 11.55 10.02 20.68
C ASN A 132 10.95 11.29 20.04
N CYS A 133 11.62 11.89 19.06
CA CYS A 133 11.12 12.99 18.25
C CYS A 133 10.64 12.48 16.89
N ILE A 134 9.34 12.46 16.66
CA ILE A 134 8.74 12.12 15.37
C ILE A 134 8.90 13.34 14.44
N GLN A 135 9.75 13.20 13.42
CA GLN A 135 9.97 14.26 12.42
C GLN A 135 9.33 13.92 11.08
N LEU A 136 9.27 12.64 10.74
CA LEU A 136 8.73 12.18 9.46
C LEU A 136 7.71 11.07 9.69
N VAL A 137 6.75 11.01 8.77
CA VAL A 137 5.80 9.90 8.64
C VAL A 137 6.09 9.21 7.32
N ARG A 138 6.29 7.90 7.37
CA ARG A 138 6.50 7.03 6.23
C ARG A 138 5.34 6.08 6.08
N VAL A 139 4.75 6.05 4.89
CA VAL A 139 3.73 5.06 4.55
C VAL A 139 4.25 4.12 3.47
N ARG A 140 4.02 2.83 3.68
CA ARG A 140 4.42 1.75 2.77
C ARG A 140 3.28 0.76 2.57
N ILE A 141 3.27 0.08 1.42
CA ILE A 141 2.37 -1.05 1.18
C ILE A 141 3.17 -2.33 1.39
N CYS A 142 2.81 -3.11 2.40
CA CYS A 142 3.52 -4.31 2.83
C CYS A 142 2.55 -5.45 3.14
N LEU A 143 3.03 -6.69 3.15
CA LEU A 143 2.27 -7.81 3.70
C LEU A 143 1.95 -7.56 5.18
N PRO A 144 0.70 -7.78 5.61
CA PRO A 144 0.32 -7.66 7.01
C PRO A 144 1.07 -8.67 7.89
N GLY A 145 1.38 -8.29 9.13
CA GLY A 145 1.99 -9.19 10.13
C GLY A 145 3.51 -9.23 10.16
N GLY A 146 4.21 -8.54 9.25
CA GLY A 146 5.67 -8.40 9.32
C GLY A 146 6.13 -7.50 10.48
N ALA A 147 7.39 -7.67 10.91
CA ALA A 147 8.02 -6.80 11.91
C ALA A 147 7.97 -5.32 11.49
N SER A 148 8.15 -4.40 12.46
CA SER A 148 7.95 -2.96 12.22
C SER A 148 8.89 -2.37 11.16
N ASP A 149 10.07 -2.92 11.00
CA ASP A 149 11.10 -2.47 10.06
C ASP A 149 11.07 -3.21 8.72
N VAL A 150 10.48 -4.42 8.68
CA VAL A 150 10.39 -5.26 7.47
C VAL A 150 9.14 -4.91 6.68
N CYS A 151 9.27 -4.81 5.37
CA CYS A 151 8.18 -4.58 4.42
C CYS A 151 8.28 -5.57 3.26
N ASP A 152 7.66 -6.72 3.43
CA ASP A 152 7.61 -7.73 2.39
C ASP A 152 6.67 -7.29 1.27
N PRO A 153 7.06 -7.49 -0.01
CA PRO A 153 6.23 -7.15 -1.14
C PRO A 153 4.97 -8.01 -1.18
N VAL A 154 3.86 -7.39 -1.52
CA VAL A 154 2.59 -8.12 -1.69
C VAL A 154 2.63 -8.87 -3.01
N PRO A 155 2.34 -10.19 -3.05
CA PRO A 155 2.32 -10.94 -4.30
C PRO A 155 1.15 -10.50 -5.19
N TYR A 156 1.43 -10.28 -6.47
CA TYR A 156 0.39 -10.05 -7.46
C TYR A 156 -0.46 -11.30 -7.66
N ARG A 157 -1.76 -11.14 -7.77
CA ARG A 157 -2.70 -12.22 -8.13
C ARG A 157 -3.28 -11.99 -9.51
N THR A 158 -3.06 -12.93 -10.42
CA THR A 158 -3.64 -12.92 -11.76
C THR A 158 -5.15 -13.13 -11.71
N LEU A 159 -5.88 -12.54 -12.64
CA LEU A 159 -7.32 -12.77 -12.82
C LEU A 159 -7.61 -14.18 -13.31
N ALA A 160 -6.77 -14.68 -14.21
CA ALA A 160 -6.91 -16.00 -14.81
C ALA A 160 -5.77 -16.91 -14.34
N SER A 161 -6.11 -18.01 -13.69
CA SER A 161 -5.15 -18.97 -13.12
C SER A 161 -4.24 -19.66 -14.15
N PHE A 162 -4.61 -19.63 -15.44
CA PHE A 162 -3.80 -20.18 -16.53
C PHE A 162 -2.75 -19.17 -17.06
N VAL A 163 -2.76 -17.94 -16.58
CA VAL A 163 -1.74 -16.92 -16.91
C VAL A 163 -0.58 -17.06 -15.92
N PRO A 164 0.62 -17.49 -16.35
CA PRO A 164 1.72 -17.85 -15.44
C PRO A 164 2.53 -16.61 -15.01
N PHE A 165 1.89 -15.57 -14.50
CA PHE A 165 2.59 -14.41 -13.95
C PHE A 165 2.67 -14.51 -12.42
N SER A 166 3.90 -14.54 -11.91
CA SER A 166 4.20 -14.53 -10.47
C SER A 166 5.26 -13.48 -10.21
N PHE A 167 4.85 -12.35 -9.63
CA PHE A 167 5.78 -11.29 -9.20
C PHE A 167 5.25 -10.56 -7.96
N GLY A 168 6.16 -9.97 -7.19
CA GLY A 168 5.81 -9.08 -6.10
C GLY A 168 5.45 -7.68 -6.62
N LEU A 169 4.39 -7.10 -6.10
CA LEU A 169 4.05 -5.71 -6.38
C LEU A 169 5.17 -4.80 -5.86
N PRO A 170 5.52 -3.71 -6.56
CA PRO A 170 6.52 -2.78 -6.09
C PRO A 170 6.08 -2.18 -4.75
N SER A 171 7.02 -2.06 -3.81
CA SER A 171 6.80 -1.41 -2.54
C SER A 171 6.64 0.10 -2.75
N ALA A 172 5.40 0.57 -2.94
CA ALA A 172 5.11 1.99 -2.95
C ALA A 172 5.44 2.57 -1.57
N THR A 173 6.20 3.67 -1.54
CA THR A 173 6.62 4.34 -0.32
C THR A 173 6.48 5.84 -0.49
N THR A 174 5.88 6.49 0.49
CA THR A 174 5.81 7.96 0.57
C THR A 174 6.26 8.39 1.96
N ILE A 175 7.08 9.45 2.00
CA ILE A 175 7.58 10.04 3.24
C ILE A 175 7.22 11.52 3.23
N ALA A 176 6.66 12.03 4.33
CA ALA A 176 6.42 13.45 4.53
C ALA A 176 6.83 13.89 5.95
N ARG A 177 7.03 15.19 6.13
CA ARG A 177 7.26 15.76 7.45
C ARG A 177 6.02 15.59 8.31
N ALA A 178 6.26 15.28 9.60
CA ALA A 178 5.18 15.30 10.58
C ALA A 178 4.69 16.75 10.75
N GLU A 179 3.41 16.96 10.51
CA GLU A 179 2.77 18.28 10.65
C GLU A 179 2.24 18.47 12.09
N THR A 180 0.93 18.45 12.25
CA THR A 180 0.29 18.65 13.55
C THR A 180 0.21 17.38 14.38
N LEU A 181 0.26 16.20 13.73
CA LEU A 181 -0.02 14.88 14.32
C LEU A 181 -1.35 14.88 15.11
N GLY A 182 -2.36 15.60 14.61
CA GLY A 182 -3.67 15.71 15.25
C GLY A 182 -3.79 16.79 16.33
N MET A 183 -2.75 17.58 16.54
CA MET A 183 -2.83 18.69 17.50
C MET A 183 -3.71 19.82 16.92
N PRO A 184 -4.73 20.29 17.66
CA PRO A 184 -5.53 21.43 17.23
C PRO A 184 -4.67 22.69 17.03
N PRO A 185 -4.97 23.51 16.01
CA PRO A 185 -4.29 24.78 15.82
C PRO A 185 -4.52 25.69 17.00
N GLY A 186 -3.49 26.44 17.45
CA GLY A 186 -3.59 27.41 18.50
C GLY A 186 -3.43 26.89 19.95
N VAL A 187 -3.20 25.57 20.13
CA VAL A 187 -2.86 25.07 21.48
C VAL A 187 -1.42 25.46 21.80
N PRO A 188 -1.19 26.30 22.85
CA PRO A 188 0.16 26.62 23.28
C PRO A 188 0.91 25.37 23.71
N VAL A 189 2.16 25.25 23.30
CA VAL A 189 3.04 24.20 23.86
C VAL A 189 3.20 24.49 25.34
N PRO A 190 2.91 23.58 26.28
CA PRO A 190 3.25 23.78 27.68
C PRO A 190 4.75 24.08 27.73
N ALA A 191 5.10 25.20 28.40
CA ALA A 191 6.50 25.50 28.66
C ALA A 191 7.10 24.28 29.37
N GLY A 192 8.11 23.64 28.77
CA GLY A 192 8.76 22.49 29.37
C GLY A 192 9.20 22.87 30.77
N GLY A 193 8.65 22.22 31.78
CA GLY A 193 9.08 22.41 33.15
C GLY A 193 10.58 22.03 33.21
N GLY A 194 11.44 23.01 33.28
CA GLY A 194 12.83 22.80 33.60
C GLY A 194 12.91 22.25 35.03
N GLY A 195 13.37 21.04 35.14
CA GLY A 195 13.75 20.35 36.37
C GLY A 195 15.05 19.62 36.14
#